data_14433c0cfbcfc6f137c663afbfc13c5d
#
_entry.id   14433c0cfbcfc6f137c663afbfc13c5d
#
_cell.length_a   1.000
_cell.length_b   1.000
_cell.length_c   1.000
_cell.angle_alpha   90.00
_cell.angle_beta   90.00
_cell.angle_gamma   90.00
#
_symmetry.space_group_name_H-M   'P 1'
#
loop_
_entity.id
_entity.type
_entity.pdbx_description
1 polymer ?
#
loop_
_entity_poly.entity_id
_entity_poly.type
_entity_poly.pdbx_seq_one_letter_code
_entity_poly.pdbx_strand_id
1 'polypeptide(L)'
;ILVAYWIYTYMHDAPVAAMAVSYDQREVVTIPTFWNVGETIDFLRKSGDRDDGEGENELPTQFFDLFVVDPSHKPVGTIPLSRILRTRRPVFVTDIMETEMKLLPVTTDQEDVAFVFRQRDLVSAPVVDDGGRLVGAVTIDDVVDVIDEEHEEDIMFLGGVKEDDLYVATLDTTRARFMW
;
A
#
# COMPACT_ATOMS: atom_id res chain seq x y z
N ILE A 1 7.00 8.59 -29.68
CA ILE A 1 5.53 8.38 -29.67
C ILE A 1 5.23 7.00 -29.04
N LEU A 2 5.87 5.90 -29.49
CA LEU A 2 5.63 4.55 -28.94
C LEU A 2 6.09 4.38 -27.48
N VAL A 3 7.19 5.02 -27.08
CA VAL A 3 7.72 4.97 -25.72
C VAL A 3 6.85 5.77 -24.75
N ALA A 4 6.37 6.95 -25.16
CA ALA A 4 5.46 7.76 -24.35
C ALA A 4 4.10 7.07 -24.18
N TYR A 5 3.57 6.45 -25.24
CA TYR A 5 2.34 5.65 -25.15
C TYR A 5 2.50 4.41 -24.25
N TRP A 6 3.68 3.78 -24.26
CA TRP A 6 3.98 2.64 -23.41
C TRP A 6 4.11 3.05 -21.93
N ILE A 7 4.75 4.20 -21.67
CA ILE A 7 4.85 4.79 -20.32
C ILE A 7 3.46 5.19 -19.83
N TYR A 8 2.65 5.85 -20.66
CA TYR A 8 1.28 6.26 -20.35
C TYR A 8 0.38 5.06 -20.00
N THR A 9 0.39 4.00 -20.82
CA THR A 9 -0.40 2.77 -20.54
C THR A 9 0.12 2.04 -19.28
N TYR A 10 1.43 2.10 -19.02
CA TYR A 10 2.02 1.45 -17.84
C TYR A 10 1.73 2.22 -16.55
N MET A 11 1.53 3.53 -16.61
CA MET A 11 1.18 4.35 -15.43
C MET A 11 -0.32 4.36 -15.13
N HIS A 12 -1.18 4.25 -16.16
CA HIS A 12 -2.63 4.28 -16.00
C HIS A 12 -3.27 2.97 -15.56
N ASP A 13 -2.70 1.85 -16.00
CA ASP A 13 -3.17 0.51 -15.62
C ASP A 13 -2.18 -0.14 -14.64
N ALA A 14 -1.51 0.65 -13.79
CA ALA A 14 -0.54 0.10 -12.87
C ALA A 14 -1.26 -0.80 -11.84
N PRO A 15 -0.98 -2.11 -11.84
CA PRO A 15 -1.58 -3.00 -10.85
C PRO A 15 -1.14 -2.56 -9.46
N VAL A 16 -1.91 -2.90 -8.44
CA VAL A 16 -1.56 -2.69 -7.03
C VAL A 16 -0.15 -3.15 -6.70
N ALA A 17 0.38 -4.11 -7.46
CA ALA A 17 1.79 -4.47 -7.42
C ALA A 17 2.74 -3.32 -7.76
N ALA A 18 2.35 -2.29 -8.48
CA ALA A 18 3.18 -1.11 -8.79
C ALA A 18 3.09 -0.06 -7.66
N MET A 19 1.92 0.14 -7.05
CA MET A 19 1.81 0.84 -5.76
C MET A 19 2.64 0.12 -4.72
N ALA A 20 2.57 -1.19 -4.75
CA ALA A 20 3.27 -2.12 -3.91
C ALA A 20 4.75 -2.30 -4.24
N VAL A 21 5.29 -1.71 -5.30
CA VAL A 21 6.75 -1.71 -5.62
C VAL A 21 7.52 -0.74 -4.72
N SER A 22 6.86 0.13 -3.97
CA SER A 22 7.42 0.66 -2.73
C SER A 22 7.62 -0.45 -1.67
N TYR A 23 7.41 -1.70 -2.07
CA TYR A 23 7.47 -2.93 -1.28
C TYR A 23 8.90 -3.34 -0.96
N ASP A 24 9.38 -2.80 0.03
CA ASP A 24 10.18 -3.58 0.95
C ASP A 24 9.16 -4.41 1.80
N GLN A 25 9.30 -5.73 1.87
CA GLN A 25 8.52 -6.62 2.77
C GLN A 25 8.58 -6.16 4.24
N ARG A 26 9.27 -5.07 4.51
CA ARG A 26 9.50 -4.39 5.78
C ARG A 26 8.32 -3.54 6.26
N GLU A 27 7.33 -3.27 5.40
CA GLU A 27 6.18 -2.42 5.77
C GLU A 27 5.01 -3.19 6.37
N VAL A 28 5.12 -4.52 6.47
CA VAL A 28 4.03 -5.37 6.94
C VAL A 28 4.42 -6.09 8.23
N VAL A 29 3.69 -5.83 9.29
CA VAL A 29 3.84 -6.55 10.54
C VAL A 29 2.94 -7.77 10.55
N THR A 30 3.52 -8.96 10.48
CA THR A 30 2.81 -10.24 10.54
C THR A 30 3.00 -10.93 11.88
N ILE A 31 1.92 -11.55 12.38
CA ILE A 31 1.93 -12.34 13.61
C ILE A 31 1.23 -13.69 13.39
N PRO A 32 1.74 -14.79 13.95
CA PRO A 32 1.13 -16.09 13.78
C PRO A 32 -0.12 -16.27 14.66
N THR A 33 -1.08 -17.07 14.20
CA THR A 33 -2.35 -17.35 14.89
C THR A 33 -2.21 -17.90 16.31
N PHE A 34 -1.11 -18.58 16.62
CA PHE A 34 -0.90 -19.23 17.92
C PHE A 34 -0.30 -18.32 19.01
N TRP A 35 0.03 -17.07 18.68
CA TRP A 35 0.54 -16.13 19.66
C TRP A 35 -0.55 -15.54 20.55
N ASN A 36 -0.14 -15.11 21.73
CA ASN A 36 -0.92 -14.24 22.59
C ASN A 36 -0.45 -12.78 22.50
N VAL A 37 -1.23 -11.88 23.06
CA VAL A 37 -0.92 -10.44 23.06
C VAL A 37 0.44 -10.13 23.70
N GLY A 38 0.81 -10.89 24.73
CA GLY A 38 2.10 -10.70 25.39
C GLY A 38 3.28 -11.02 24.51
N GLU A 39 3.23 -12.13 23.78
CA GLU A 39 4.26 -12.52 22.82
C GLU A 39 4.35 -11.53 21.67
N THR A 40 3.21 -11.04 21.19
CA THR A 40 3.15 -9.99 20.16
C THR A 40 3.84 -8.70 20.63
N ILE A 41 3.54 -8.22 21.84
CA ILE A 41 4.17 -7.01 22.40
C ILE A 41 5.68 -7.21 22.57
N ASP A 42 6.11 -8.37 23.04
CA ASP A 42 7.53 -8.68 23.24
C ASP A 42 8.28 -8.77 21.91
N PHE A 43 7.64 -9.31 20.87
CA PHE A 43 8.15 -9.28 19.50
C PHE A 43 8.33 -7.86 18.98
N LEU A 44 7.29 -7.03 19.05
CA LEU A 44 7.34 -5.64 18.60
C LEU A 44 8.46 -4.83 19.29
N ARG A 45 8.65 -5.04 20.59
CA ARG A 45 9.72 -4.37 21.35
C ARG A 45 11.12 -4.82 20.93
N LYS A 46 11.31 -6.13 20.77
CA LYS A 46 12.63 -6.68 20.35
C LYS A 46 13.02 -6.25 18.94
N SER A 47 12.05 -6.14 18.05
CA SER A 47 12.30 -5.71 16.68
C SER A 47 12.53 -4.21 16.56
N GLY A 48 12.01 -3.41 17.49
CA GLY A 48 12.27 -1.97 17.57
C GLY A 48 13.57 -1.57 18.27
N ASP A 49 14.17 -2.47 19.07
CA ASP A 49 15.43 -2.21 19.83
C ASP A 49 16.72 -2.50 19.01
N ARG A 50 16.57 -3.03 17.79
CA ARG A 50 17.71 -3.37 16.93
C ARG A 50 18.02 -2.22 15.98
N ASP A 51 18.94 -1.34 16.42
CA ASP A 51 19.46 -0.19 15.68
C ASP A 51 20.78 -0.53 14.92
N ASP A 52 21.06 -1.80 14.67
CA ASP A 52 22.32 -2.27 14.11
C ASP A 52 22.31 -2.49 12.57
N GLY A 53 21.28 -2.01 11.87
CA GLY A 53 21.32 -1.82 10.40
C GLY A 53 21.48 -3.08 9.52
N GLU A 54 21.46 -4.30 10.10
CA GLU A 54 21.68 -5.56 9.38
C GLU A 54 20.62 -6.66 9.67
N GLY A 55 19.43 -6.29 10.11
CA GLY A 55 18.41 -7.27 10.50
C GLY A 55 17.29 -7.43 9.48
N GLU A 56 17.08 -8.64 8.97
CA GLU A 56 15.95 -9.04 8.10
C GLU A 56 14.55 -8.87 8.76
N ASN A 57 14.47 -8.32 10.00
CA ASN A 57 13.24 -8.18 10.79
C ASN A 57 13.10 -6.76 11.38
N GLU A 58 13.48 -5.75 10.65
CA GLU A 58 13.23 -4.37 11.04
C GLU A 58 11.74 -4.05 10.87
N LEU A 59 11.12 -3.52 11.94
CA LEU A 59 9.72 -3.10 11.86
C LEU A 59 9.59 -1.81 11.05
N PRO A 60 8.49 -1.63 10.31
CA PRO A 60 8.20 -0.36 9.66
C PRO A 60 8.23 0.79 10.68
N THR A 61 8.70 1.95 10.24
CA THR A 61 8.71 3.18 11.07
C THR A 61 7.29 3.55 11.51
N GLN A 62 6.31 3.28 10.66
CA GLN A 62 4.89 3.49 10.94
C GLN A 62 4.10 2.24 10.53
N PHE A 63 3.25 1.77 11.40
CA PHE A 63 2.24 0.74 11.10
C PHE A 63 1.04 0.92 12.03
N PHE A 64 -0.13 0.61 11.52
CA PHE A 64 -1.40 0.77 12.23
C PHE A 64 -2.01 -0.56 12.59
N ASP A 65 -1.85 -1.54 11.72
CA ASP A 65 -2.46 -2.86 11.81
C ASP A 65 -1.40 -3.97 11.79
N LEU A 66 -1.71 -5.05 12.50
CA LEU A 66 -0.96 -6.29 12.47
C LEU A 66 -1.79 -7.34 11.74
N PHE A 67 -1.18 -8.04 10.78
CA PHE A 67 -1.86 -9.09 10.04
C PHE A 67 -1.58 -10.45 10.67
N VAL A 68 -2.65 -11.13 11.06
CA VAL A 68 -2.57 -12.49 11.60
C VAL A 68 -2.52 -13.47 10.42
N VAL A 69 -1.47 -14.30 10.40
CA VAL A 69 -1.25 -15.26 9.31
C VAL A 69 -1.28 -16.70 9.81
N ASP A 70 -1.76 -17.58 8.95
CA ASP A 70 -1.72 -19.02 9.17
C ASP A 70 -0.32 -19.60 8.85
N PRO A 71 -0.05 -20.90 9.10
CA PRO A 71 1.24 -21.53 8.75
C PRO A 71 1.54 -21.55 7.25
N SER A 72 0.56 -21.31 6.39
CA SER A 72 0.72 -21.18 4.94
C SER A 72 0.97 -19.73 4.50
N HIS A 73 1.18 -18.82 5.46
CA HIS A 73 1.35 -17.39 5.24
C HIS A 73 0.15 -16.69 4.61
N LYS A 74 -1.06 -17.21 4.85
CA LYS A 74 -2.30 -16.58 4.40
C LYS A 74 -2.85 -15.69 5.51
N PRO A 75 -3.27 -14.46 5.20
CA PRO A 75 -3.88 -13.58 6.18
C PRO A 75 -5.27 -14.12 6.57
N VAL A 76 -5.47 -14.31 7.87
CA VAL A 76 -6.73 -14.83 8.46
C VAL A 76 -7.45 -13.79 9.30
N GLY A 77 -6.78 -12.69 9.64
CA GLY A 77 -7.36 -11.58 10.39
C GLY A 77 -6.41 -10.41 10.49
N THR A 78 -6.94 -9.29 10.94
CA THR A 78 -6.18 -8.08 11.24
C THR A 78 -6.47 -7.60 12.67
N ILE A 79 -5.49 -6.98 13.30
CA ILE A 79 -5.62 -6.43 14.65
C ILE A 79 -5.01 -5.03 14.66
N PRO A 80 -5.81 -3.98 14.92
CA PRO A 80 -5.27 -2.65 15.13
C PRO A 80 -4.29 -2.62 16.31
N LEU A 81 -3.15 -1.96 16.16
CA LEU A 81 -2.14 -1.82 17.21
C LEU A 81 -2.75 -1.30 18.52
N SER A 82 -3.71 -0.38 18.42
CA SER A 82 -4.45 0.15 19.56
C SER A 82 -5.20 -0.92 20.36
N ARG A 83 -5.69 -1.98 19.70
CA ARG A 83 -6.37 -3.12 20.33
C ARG A 83 -5.37 -3.99 21.09
N ILE A 84 -4.19 -4.27 20.49
CA ILE A 84 -3.09 -4.99 21.18
C ILE A 84 -2.71 -4.30 22.49
N LEU A 85 -2.50 -2.97 22.44
CA LEU A 85 -2.09 -2.18 23.61
C LEU A 85 -3.15 -2.15 24.74
N ARG A 86 -4.42 -2.32 24.42
CA ARG A 86 -5.55 -2.28 25.37
C ARG A 86 -5.93 -3.67 25.90
N THR A 87 -5.42 -4.73 25.28
CA THR A 87 -5.78 -6.11 25.63
C THR A 87 -4.77 -6.69 26.63
N ARG A 88 -5.27 -7.59 27.51
CA ARG A 88 -4.42 -8.28 28.49
C ARG A 88 -3.48 -9.25 27.80
N ARG A 89 -2.24 -9.33 28.28
CA ARG A 89 -1.17 -10.17 27.72
C ARG A 89 -1.52 -11.65 27.46
N PRO A 90 -2.27 -12.38 28.32
CA PRO A 90 -2.55 -13.81 28.10
C PRO A 90 -3.65 -14.10 27.08
N VAL A 91 -4.31 -13.09 26.51
CA VAL A 91 -5.37 -13.26 25.50
C VAL A 91 -4.73 -13.64 24.16
N PHE A 92 -5.29 -14.65 23.48
CA PHE A 92 -4.81 -15.04 22.15
C PHE A 92 -5.19 -14.02 21.09
N VAL A 93 -4.33 -13.85 20.09
CA VAL A 93 -4.57 -12.93 18.96
C VAL A 93 -5.82 -13.30 18.17
N THR A 94 -6.12 -14.59 18.07
CA THR A 94 -7.34 -15.10 17.41
C THR A 94 -8.64 -14.68 18.10
N ASP A 95 -8.60 -14.37 19.40
CA ASP A 95 -9.78 -13.96 20.16
C ASP A 95 -10.14 -12.48 19.96
N ILE A 96 -9.20 -11.71 19.42
CA ILE A 96 -9.33 -10.25 19.26
C ILE A 96 -9.17 -9.77 17.84
N MET A 97 -8.77 -10.64 16.91
CA MET A 97 -8.61 -10.27 15.50
C MET A 97 -9.96 -10.02 14.83
N GLU A 98 -9.95 -9.15 13.85
CA GLU A 98 -11.05 -8.95 12.93
C GLU A 98 -10.83 -9.85 11.71
N THR A 99 -11.80 -10.72 11.43
CA THR A 99 -11.73 -11.68 10.33
C THR A 99 -12.32 -11.13 9.04
N GLU A 100 -13.14 -10.09 9.12
CA GLU A 100 -13.72 -9.39 7.96
C GLU A 100 -12.74 -8.35 7.42
N MET A 101 -11.70 -8.81 6.75
CA MET A 101 -10.74 -7.93 6.07
C MET A 101 -10.92 -8.01 4.55
N LYS A 102 -10.60 -6.92 3.87
CA LYS A 102 -10.58 -6.90 2.41
C LYS A 102 -9.19 -7.32 1.93
N LEU A 103 -9.11 -8.47 1.27
CA LEU A 103 -7.90 -8.91 0.60
C LEU A 103 -7.81 -8.25 -0.78
N LEU A 104 -6.64 -7.72 -1.11
CA LEU A 104 -6.34 -7.12 -2.40
C LEU A 104 -5.42 -8.07 -3.18
N PRO A 105 -5.88 -8.67 -4.29
CA PRO A 105 -5.00 -9.38 -5.21
C PRO A 105 -3.92 -8.45 -5.79
N VAL A 106 -2.70 -8.93 -6.01
CA VAL A 106 -1.60 -8.16 -6.61
C VAL A 106 -1.92 -7.59 -8.00
N THR A 107 -2.94 -8.14 -8.66
CA THR A 107 -3.40 -7.72 -9.98
C THR A 107 -4.53 -6.70 -9.94
N THR A 108 -4.95 -6.26 -8.75
CA THR A 108 -6.00 -5.24 -8.62
C THR A 108 -5.47 -3.91 -9.13
N ASP A 109 -6.32 -3.18 -9.85
CA ASP A 109 -6.03 -1.84 -10.33
C ASP A 109 -5.94 -0.84 -9.17
N GLN A 110 -5.07 0.15 -9.28
CA GLN A 110 -4.86 1.15 -8.23
C GLN A 110 -6.10 2.02 -7.98
N GLU A 111 -6.87 2.34 -9.03
CA GLU A 111 -8.13 3.09 -8.92
C GLU A 111 -9.19 2.30 -8.13
N ASP A 112 -9.29 0.98 -8.41
CA ASP A 112 -10.17 0.08 -7.67
C ASP A 112 -9.78 -0.01 -6.20
N VAL A 113 -8.48 0.00 -5.89
CA VAL A 113 -7.97 0.04 -4.52
C VAL A 113 -8.37 1.35 -3.84
N ALA A 114 -8.15 2.49 -4.49
CA ALA A 114 -8.53 3.80 -3.96
C ALA A 114 -10.04 3.89 -3.70
N PHE A 115 -10.85 3.34 -4.61
CA PHE A 115 -12.30 3.26 -4.42
C PHE A 115 -12.69 2.41 -3.21
N VAL A 116 -12.06 1.23 -3.03
CA VAL A 116 -12.33 0.33 -1.90
C VAL A 116 -11.95 0.98 -0.57
N PHE A 117 -10.78 1.64 -0.49
CA PHE A 117 -10.33 2.35 0.70
C PHE A 117 -11.33 3.43 1.12
N ARG A 118 -11.77 4.26 0.17
CA ARG A 118 -12.74 5.33 0.42
C ARG A 118 -14.12 4.79 0.80
N GLN A 119 -14.57 3.68 0.18
CA GLN A 119 -15.89 3.11 0.45
C GLN A 119 -15.98 2.44 1.81
N ARG A 120 -14.87 1.91 2.33
CA ARG A 120 -14.82 1.11 3.55
C ARG A 120 -14.07 1.77 4.70
N ASP A 121 -13.62 3.01 4.52
CA ASP A 121 -12.84 3.78 5.51
C ASP A 121 -11.60 2.99 5.99
N LEU A 122 -10.89 2.32 5.06
CA LEU A 122 -9.72 1.52 5.39
C LEU A 122 -8.52 2.41 5.70
N VAL A 123 -7.70 1.99 6.65
CA VAL A 123 -6.39 2.59 6.97
C VAL A 123 -5.28 1.77 6.32
N SER A 124 -5.45 0.45 6.28
CA SER A 124 -4.54 -0.48 5.63
C SER A 124 -5.32 -1.67 5.05
N ALA A 125 -4.77 -2.33 4.04
CA ALA A 125 -5.34 -3.56 3.48
C ALA A 125 -4.23 -4.53 3.03
N PRO A 126 -4.36 -5.84 3.35
CA PRO A 126 -3.36 -6.84 2.97
C PRO A 126 -3.44 -7.16 1.48
N VAL A 127 -2.27 -7.25 0.84
CA VAL A 127 -2.13 -7.68 -0.56
C VAL A 127 -1.71 -9.13 -0.61
N VAL A 128 -2.35 -9.90 -1.49
CA VAL A 128 -2.15 -11.34 -1.60
C VAL A 128 -1.78 -11.76 -3.03
N ASP A 129 -0.94 -12.80 -3.12
CA ASP A 129 -0.62 -13.46 -4.38
C ASP A 129 -1.78 -14.35 -4.88
N ASP A 130 -1.61 -14.97 -6.06
CA ASP A 130 -2.58 -15.90 -6.64
C ASP A 130 -2.84 -17.13 -5.74
N GLY A 131 -1.93 -17.46 -4.83
CA GLY A 131 -2.09 -18.52 -3.82
C GLY A 131 -2.84 -18.05 -2.57
N GLY A 132 -3.18 -16.78 -2.48
CA GLY A 132 -3.80 -16.15 -1.32
C GLY A 132 -2.81 -15.92 -0.17
N ARG A 133 -1.49 -15.94 -0.42
CA ARG A 133 -0.46 -15.66 0.59
C ARG A 133 -0.23 -14.15 0.68
N LEU A 134 -0.02 -13.67 1.88
CA LEU A 134 0.31 -12.27 2.13
C LEU A 134 1.66 -11.94 1.50
N VAL A 135 1.68 -10.96 0.63
CA VAL A 135 2.88 -10.44 -0.02
C VAL A 135 3.18 -9.00 0.41
N GLY A 136 2.21 -8.33 1.03
CA GLY A 136 2.38 -6.98 1.53
C GLY A 136 1.10 -6.33 2.04
N ALA A 137 1.10 -5.03 2.25
CA ALA A 137 -0.09 -4.23 2.55
C ALA A 137 -0.03 -2.89 1.79
N VAL A 138 -1.16 -2.32 1.53
CA VAL A 138 -1.32 -0.93 1.06
C VAL A 138 -1.86 -0.12 2.23
N THR A 139 -1.37 1.09 2.39
CA THR A 139 -1.80 2.02 3.44
C THR A 139 -2.52 3.23 2.82
N ILE A 140 -3.21 4.00 3.65
CA ILE A 140 -4.02 5.12 3.17
C ILE A 140 -3.19 6.24 2.52
N ASP A 141 -1.94 6.42 2.96
CA ASP A 141 -1.01 7.38 2.39
C ASP A 141 -0.67 7.06 0.93
N ASP A 142 -0.40 5.78 0.61
CA ASP A 142 -0.20 5.33 -0.78
C ASP A 142 -1.43 5.62 -1.66
N VAL A 143 -2.62 5.43 -1.08
CA VAL A 143 -3.89 5.62 -1.79
C VAL A 143 -4.21 7.10 -2.02
N VAL A 144 -3.79 7.99 -1.13
CA VAL A 144 -4.00 9.44 -1.30
C VAL A 144 -3.27 9.96 -2.53
N ASP A 145 -2.04 9.51 -2.77
CA ASP A 145 -1.27 9.91 -3.94
C ASP A 145 -1.99 9.52 -5.25
N VAL A 146 -2.56 8.31 -5.30
CA VAL A 146 -3.38 7.86 -6.46
C VAL A 146 -4.63 8.72 -6.65
N ILE A 147 -5.33 9.06 -5.57
CA ILE A 147 -6.54 9.90 -5.65
C ILE A 147 -6.19 11.30 -6.17
N ASP A 148 -5.06 11.85 -5.78
CA ASP A 148 -4.61 13.18 -6.23
C ASP A 148 -4.23 13.14 -7.72
N GLU A 149 -3.53 12.10 -8.19
CA GLU A 149 -3.22 11.88 -9.61
C GLU A 149 -4.49 11.80 -10.46
N GLU A 150 -5.46 11.00 -10.05
CA GLU A 150 -6.77 10.86 -10.70
C GLU A 150 -7.50 12.22 -10.83
N HIS A 151 -7.51 13.00 -9.75
CA HIS A 151 -8.15 14.31 -9.78
C HIS A 151 -7.46 15.29 -10.74
N GLU A 152 -6.14 15.27 -10.80
CA GLU A 152 -5.38 16.12 -11.75
C GLU A 152 -5.69 15.75 -13.19
N GLU A 153 -5.78 14.47 -13.52
CA GLU A 153 -6.13 13.97 -14.83
C GLU A 153 -7.54 14.37 -15.26
N ASP A 154 -8.51 14.19 -14.37
CA ASP A 154 -9.89 14.60 -14.59
C ASP A 154 -10.01 16.10 -14.88
N ILE A 155 -9.25 16.94 -14.17
CA ILE A 155 -9.20 18.40 -14.37
C ILE A 155 -8.56 18.71 -15.73
N MET A 156 -7.47 18.06 -16.09
CA MET A 156 -6.81 18.25 -17.38
C MET A 156 -7.71 17.83 -18.54
N PHE A 157 -8.41 16.71 -18.41
CA PHE A 157 -9.38 16.23 -19.39
C PHE A 157 -10.55 17.22 -19.60
N LEU A 158 -11.11 17.76 -18.49
CA LEU A 158 -12.16 18.78 -18.55
C LEU A 158 -11.68 20.12 -19.14
N GLY A 159 -10.41 20.45 -18.91
CA GLY A 159 -9.75 21.63 -19.50
C GLY A 159 -9.43 21.49 -20.99
N GLY A 160 -9.58 20.29 -21.56
CA GLY A 160 -9.19 19.99 -22.95
C GLY A 160 -7.68 20.07 -23.17
N VAL A 161 -6.90 20.04 -22.09
CA VAL A 161 -5.44 20.07 -22.10
C VAL A 161 -4.96 18.61 -21.93
N LYS A 162 -4.28 18.10 -22.95
CA LYS A 162 -3.52 16.85 -22.78
C LYS A 162 -2.14 17.20 -22.26
N GLU A 163 -1.56 16.36 -21.44
CA GLU A 163 -0.22 16.53 -20.87
C GLU A 163 0.83 16.78 -21.98
N ASP A 164 0.65 16.16 -23.13
CA ASP A 164 1.44 16.40 -24.35
C ASP A 164 1.38 17.85 -24.87
N ASP A 165 0.28 18.56 -24.66
CA ASP A 165 0.10 19.94 -25.16
C ASP A 165 0.97 20.95 -24.39
N LEU A 166 1.30 20.69 -23.14
CA LEU A 166 2.18 21.56 -22.34
C LEU A 166 3.64 21.50 -22.86
N TYR A 167 4.11 20.33 -23.28
CA TYR A 167 5.46 20.17 -23.83
C TYR A 167 5.56 20.65 -25.27
N VAL A 168 4.53 20.43 -26.07
CA VAL A 168 4.49 20.89 -27.47
C VAL A 168 4.38 22.42 -27.54
N ALA A 169 3.52 23.02 -26.72
CA ALA A 169 3.40 24.50 -26.68
C ALA A 169 4.70 25.19 -26.23
N THR A 170 5.49 24.55 -25.32
CA THR A 170 6.79 25.13 -24.90
C THR A 170 7.84 25.04 -25.99
N LEU A 171 7.88 23.96 -26.75
CA LEU A 171 8.83 23.78 -27.87
C LEU A 171 8.51 24.70 -29.04
N ASP A 172 7.23 24.88 -29.40
CA ASP A 172 6.82 25.78 -30.45
C ASP A 172 7.03 27.26 -30.09
N THR A 173 6.77 27.65 -28.87
CA THR A 173 7.03 29.00 -28.37
C THR A 173 8.53 29.29 -28.30
N THR A 174 9.36 28.34 -27.99
CA THR A 174 10.81 28.48 -27.97
C THR A 174 11.36 28.61 -29.41
N ARG A 175 10.84 27.82 -30.36
CA ARG A 175 11.21 27.88 -31.76
C ARG A 175 10.82 29.21 -32.41
N ALA A 176 9.62 29.74 -32.09
CA ALA A 176 9.17 31.04 -32.60
C ALA A 176 10.00 32.24 -32.12
N ARG A 177 10.59 32.14 -30.92
CA ARG A 177 11.46 33.18 -30.31
C ARG A 177 12.91 33.13 -30.81
N PHE A 178 13.37 32.03 -31.41
CA PHE A 178 14.75 31.91 -31.94
C PHE A 178 14.88 32.24 -33.41
N MET A 179 13.79 32.63 -34.08
CA MET A 179 13.78 32.91 -35.50
C MET A 179 13.65 34.43 -35.81
N TRP A 180 14.17 35.28 -34.87
CA TRP A 180 14.36 36.74 -35.11
C TRP A 180 15.79 37.12 -34.75
#